data_81b956146c305d09162df67873304b0e
#
_entry.id   81b956146c305d09162df67873304b0e
#
_cell.length_a   1.000
_cell.length_b   1.000
_cell.length_c   1.000
_cell.angle_alpha   90.00
_cell.angle_beta   90.00
_cell.angle_gamma   90.00
#
_symmetry.space_group_name_H-M   'P 1'
#
loop_
_entity.id
_entity.type
_entity.pdbx_description
1 polymer ?
#
loop_
_entity_poly.entity_id
_entity_poly.type
_entity_poly.pdbx_seq_one_letter_code
_entity_poly.pdbx_strand_id
1 'polypeptide(L)'
;MLKEFIIELERKELSLWRQGKIITLNLIKDEFKNSTDVSFLSFARKEIDASQLKDSTKQNHLTTIGLLQSFKPSIEFKDLNYNFITSFEKYLYDAGYQMNTVAKHMKHLKSFVNAAINKGYIDLNDYAFRRYKIKMKEGKHVFLLPDEMKRLEELSLINRNMHFQHTLDAFLFCCYTGLRYSDFTNLTEKNIVKIDRELWLIF
;
A
#
# COMPACT_ATOMS: atom_id res chain seq x y z
N MET A 1 -28.36 23.01 -18.21
CA MET A 1 -27.08 23.65 -17.78
C MET A 1 -27.30 24.61 -16.59
N LEU A 2 -27.97 25.79 -16.72
CA LEU A 2 -28.13 26.72 -15.57
C LEU A 2 -29.03 26.14 -14.45
N LYS A 3 -30.10 25.48 -14.77
CA LYS A 3 -31.01 24.84 -13.80
C LYS A 3 -30.33 23.68 -13.05
N GLU A 4 -29.55 22.88 -13.73
CA GLU A 4 -28.78 21.78 -13.12
C GLU A 4 -27.73 22.31 -12.15
N PHE A 5 -27.06 23.41 -12.52
CA PHE A 5 -26.09 24.08 -11.66
C PHE A 5 -26.73 24.64 -10.38
N ILE A 6 -27.92 25.24 -10.49
CA ILE A 6 -28.68 25.76 -9.32
C ILE A 6 -29.04 24.59 -8.39
N ILE A 7 -29.56 23.49 -8.92
CA ILE A 7 -29.92 22.30 -8.13
C ILE A 7 -28.72 21.71 -7.41
N GLU A 8 -27.55 21.69 -8.06
CA GLU A 8 -26.34 21.21 -7.46
C GLU A 8 -25.80 22.13 -6.35
N LEU A 9 -25.96 23.44 -6.54
CA LEU A 9 -25.64 24.47 -5.56
C LEU A 9 -26.53 24.33 -4.29
N GLU A 10 -27.82 24.17 -4.46
CA GLU A 10 -28.80 23.96 -3.38
C GLU A 10 -28.50 22.64 -2.62
N ARG A 11 -28.16 21.56 -3.31
CA ARG A 11 -27.76 20.29 -2.68
C ARG A 11 -26.52 20.44 -1.82
N LYS A 12 -25.51 21.16 -2.30
CA LYS A 12 -24.27 21.41 -1.55
C LYS A 12 -24.51 22.31 -0.35
N GLU A 13 -25.31 23.36 -0.51
CA GLU A 13 -25.72 24.22 0.57
C GLU A 13 -26.41 23.44 1.69
N LEU A 14 -27.38 22.60 1.36
CA LEU A 14 -28.07 21.72 2.29
C LEU A 14 -27.13 20.74 2.99
N SER A 15 -26.11 20.21 2.29
CA SER A 15 -25.16 19.29 2.88
C SER A 15 -24.24 19.97 3.89
N LEU A 16 -23.78 21.18 3.60
CA LEU A 16 -22.95 22.00 4.49
C LEU A 16 -23.76 22.44 5.73
N TRP A 17 -25.01 22.80 5.54
CA TRP A 17 -25.92 23.17 6.63
C TRP A 17 -26.15 21.99 7.59
N ARG A 18 -26.35 20.78 7.06
CA ARG A 18 -26.50 19.54 7.87
C ARG A 18 -25.23 19.19 8.65
N GLN A 19 -24.05 19.61 8.16
CA GLN A 19 -22.77 19.46 8.85
C GLN A 19 -22.50 20.55 9.90
N GLY A 20 -23.43 21.49 10.09
CA GLY A 20 -23.25 22.59 11.03
C GLY A 20 -22.21 23.63 10.63
N LYS A 21 -21.78 23.64 9.35
CA LYS A 21 -20.81 24.60 8.85
C LYS A 21 -21.46 25.92 8.49
N ILE A 22 -20.81 27.03 8.84
CA ILE A 22 -21.24 28.37 8.42
C ILE A 22 -21.00 28.50 6.91
N ILE A 23 -22.06 28.67 6.16
CA ILE A 23 -22.00 28.77 4.70
C ILE A 23 -21.48 30.14 4.31
N THR A 24 -20.29 30.17 3.74
CA THR A 24 -19.68 31.36 3.14
C THR A 24 -19.48 31.17 1.65
N LEU A 25 -19.47 32.27 0.90
CA LEU A 25 -19.27 32.24 -0.55
C LEU A 25 -17.92 31.61 -0.95
N ASN A 26 -16.90 31.76 -0.10
CA ASN A 26 -15.61 31.13 -0.29
C ASN A 26 -15.67 29.62 -0.07
N LEU A 27 -16.40 29.17 0.96
CA LEU A 27 -16.60 27.73 1.21
C LEU A 27 -17.31 27.05 0.04
N ILE A 28 -18.34 27.70 -0.51
CA ILE A 28 -19.05 27.20 -1.70
C ILE A 28 -18.12 27.17 -2.91
N LYS A 29 -17.35 28.24 -3.15
CA LYS A 29 -16.37 28.29 -4.25
C LYS A 29 -15.29 27.21 -4.12
N ASP A 30 -14.78 26.96 -2.93
CA ASP A 30 -13.77 25.94 -2.67
C ASP A 30 -14.35 24.52 -2.86
N GLU A 31 -15.59 24.29 -2.45
CA GLU A 31 -16.30 23.04 -2.72
C GLU A 31 -16.54 22.82 -4.22
N PHE A 32 -16.86 23.87 -4.99
CA PHE A 32 -17.00 23.77 -6.44
C PHE A 32 -15.65 23.60 -7.15
N LYS A 33 -14.59 24.25 -6.70
CA LYS A 33 -13.22 24.03 -7.24
C LYS A 33 -12.74 22.62 -6.95
N ASN A 34 -13.06 22.08 -5.79
CA ASN A 34 -12.66 20.71 -5.40
C ASN A 34 -13.48 19.62 -6.11
N SER A 35 -14.68 19.93 -6.63
CA SER A 35 -15.58 18.94 -7.23
C SER A 35 -15.40 18.76 -8.74
N THR A 36 -14.74 19.68 -9.44
CA THR A 36 -14.78 19.71 -10.91
C THR A 36 -13.55 19.16 -11.62
N ASP A 37 -12.37 18.99 -10.96
CA ASP A 37 -11.14 18.66 -11.70
C ASP A 37 -10.22 17.61 -11.07
N VAL A 38 -10.53 17.03 -9.92
CA VAL A 38 -9.61 16.08 -9.27
C VAL A 38 -10.13 14.65 -9.46
N SER A 39 -9.56 13.93 -10.44
CA SER A 39 -9.81 12.49 -10.53
C SER A 39 -9.29 11.77 -9.29
N PHE A 40 -9.97 10.69 -8.87
CA PHE A 40 -9.53 9.88 -7.72
C PHE A 40 -8.08 9.38 -7.88
N LEU A 41 -7.66 9.06 -9.10
CA LEU A 41 -6.28 8.61 -9.36
C LEU A 41 -5.26 9.74 -9.11
N SER A 42 -5.57 10.98 -9.52
CA SER A 42 -4.67 12.13 -9.26
C SER A 42 -4.64 12.49 -7.77
N PHE A 43 -5.78 12.39 -7.09
CA PHE A 43 -5.86 12.54 -5.64
C PHE A 43 -4.98 11.49 -4.93
N ALA A 44 -5.14 10.20 -5.25
CA ALA A 44 -4.38 9.13 -4.62
C ALA A 44 -2.86 9.28 -4.85
N ARG A 45 -2.42 9.75 -6.02
CA ARG A 45 -1.01 10.07 -6.29
C ARG A 45 -0.51 11.19 -5.37
N LYS A 46 -1.24 12.28 -5.25
CA LYS A 46 -0.89 13.40 -4.35
C LYS A 46 -0.80 12.96 -2.88
N GLU A 47 -1.68 12.05 -2.44
CA GLU A 47 -1.62 11.48 -1.08
C GLU A 47 -0.32 10.68 -0.85
N ILE A 48 0.12 9.90 -1.85
CA ILE A 48 1.38 9.16 -1.76
C ILE A 48 2.57 10.12 -1.72
N ASP A 49 2.59 11.12 -2.59
CA ASP A 49 3.69 12.09 -2.68
C ASP A 49 3.84 12.89 -1.37
N ALA A 50 2.72 13.30 -0.78
CA ALA A 50 2.68 14.03 0.49
C ALA A 50 3.00 13.14 1.71
N SER A 51 2.99 11.82 1.57
CA SER A 51 3.21 10.88 2.69
C SER A 51 4.69 10.80 3.07
N GLN A 52 4.97 10.53 4.36
CA GLN A 52 6.32 10.24 4.88
C GLN A 52 6.68 8.74 4.79
N LEU A 53 6.03 8.00 3.88
CA LEU A 53 6.31 6.59 3.70
C LEU A 53 7.67 6.35 3.04
N LYS A 54 8.31 5.22 3.36
CA LYS A 54 9.54 4.79 2.67
C LYS A 54 9.28 4.63 1.16
N ASP A 55 10.28 4.90 0.33
CA ASP A 55 10.15 4.85 -1.14
C ASP A 55 9.63 3.51 -1.66
N SER A 56 10.09 2.40 -1.08
CA SER A 56 9.59 1.06 -1.41
C SER A 56 8.08 0.90 -1.13
N THR A 57 7.57 1.53 -0.08
CA THR A 57 6.13 1.53 0.25
C THR A 57 5.37 2.42 -0.73
N LYS A 58 5.89 3.62 -1.04
CA LYS A 58 5.32 4.51 -2.06
C LYS A 58 5.20 3.79 -3.41
N GLN A 59 6.25 3.07 -3.83
CA GLN A 59 6.25 2.31 -5.07
C GLN A 59 5.18 1.20 -5.09
N ASN A 60 4.97 0.51 -3.95
CA ASN A 60 3.87 -0.46 -3.82
C ASN A 60 2.48 0.17 -3.96
N HIS A 61 2.29 1.37 -3.43
CA HIS A 61 1.05 2.14 -3.58
C HIS A 61 0.86 2.60 -5.04
N LEU A 62 1.91 3.10 -5.70
CA LEU A 62 1.89 3.51 -7.12
C LEU A 62 1.55 2.33 -8.04
N THR A 63 2.05 1.14 -7.75
CA THR A 63 1.66 -0.10 -8.47
C THR A 63 0.15 -0.32 -8.39
N THR A 64 -0.47 -0.10 -7.23
CA THR A 64 -1.93 -0.23 -7.08
C THR A 64 -2.67 0.82 -7.90
N ILE A 65 -2.16 2.06 -7.96
CA ILE A 65 -2.76 3.12 -8.81
C ILE A 65 -2.65 2.75 -10.28
N GLY A 66 -1.52 2.18 -10.72
CA GLY A 66 -1.37 1.68 -12.09
C GLY A 66 -2.41 0.61 -12.44
N LEU A 67 -2.67 -0.34 -11.53
CA LEU A 67 -3.71 -1.36 -11.71
C LEU A 67 -5.11 -0.76 -11.75
N LEU A 68 -5.42 0.22 -10.90
CA LEU A 68 -6.69 0.95 -10.92
C LEU A 68 -6.87 1.70 -12.24
N GLN A 69 -5.83 2.34 -12.75
CA GLN A 69 -5.84 3.05 -14.01
C GLN A 69 -6.05 2.11 -15.22
N SER A 70 -5.44 0.91 -15.18
CA SER A 70 -5.64 -0.14 -16.20
C SER A 70 -7.05 -0.72 -16.13
N PHE A 71 -7.63 -0.86 -14.94
CA PHE A 71 -9.00 -1.31 -14.76
C PHE A 71 -10.03 -0.30 -15.24
N LYS A 72 -9.87 0.98 -14.85
CA LYS A 72 -10.73 2.09 -15.28
C LYS A 72 -9.87 3.36 -15.44
N PRO A 73 -9.64 3.86 -16.67
CA PRO A 73 -8.75 4.99 -16.92
C PRO A 73 -9.16 6.29 -16.22
N SER A 74 -10.46 6.52 -16.05
CA SER A 74 -10.99 7.66 -15.31
C SER A 74 -11.89 7.16 -14.18
N ILE A 75 -11.53 7.48 -12.94
CA ILE A 75 -12.27 7.13 -11.73
C ILE A 75 -12.64 8.41 -11.02
N GLU A 76 -13.95 8.64 -10.87
CA GLU A 76 -14.51 9.71 -10.05
C GLU A 76 -14.77 9.20 -8.63
N PHE A 77 -14.85 10.11 -7.64
CA PHE A 77 -15.13 9.71 -6.25
C PHE A 77 -16.48 9.01 -6.09
N LYS A 78 -17.50 9.42 -6.87
CA LYS A 78 -18.82 8.77 -6.89
C LYS A 78 -18.83 7.35 -7.43
N ASP A 79 -17.79 6.96 -8.21
CA ASP A 79 -17.66 5.61 -8.76
C ASP A 79 -17.27 4.58 -7.68
N LEU A 80 -16.68 5.03 -6.57
CA LEU A 80 -16.08 4.18 -5.53
C LEU A 80 -17.14 3.55 -4.62
N ASN A 81 -18.11 2.90 -5.22
CA ASN A 81 -19.16 2.15 -4.53
C ASN A 81 -18.80 0.66 -4.35
N TYR A 82 -19.65 -0.10 -3.69
CA TYR A 82 -19.44 -1.53 -3.43
C TYR A 82 -19.22 -2.34 -4.71
N ASN A 83 -19.97 -2.04 -5.78
CA ASN A 83 -19.84 -2.75 -7.06
C ASN A 83 -18.47 -2.48 -7.72
N PHE A 84 -17.97 -1.25 -7.63
CA PHE A 84 -16.63 -0.92 -8.11
C PHE A 84 -15.55 -1.75 -7.40
N ILE A 85 -15.64 -1.82 -6.05
CA ILE A 85 -14.67 -2.55 -5.23
C ILE A 85 -14.65 -4.04 -5.57
N THR A 86 -15.84 -4.66 -5.68
CA THR A 86 -15.95 -6.09 -6.03
C THR A 86 -15.52 -6.37 -7.47
N SER A 87 -15.80 -5.45 -8.40
CA SER A 87 -15.37 -5.58 -9.80
C SER A 87 -13.85 -5.44 -9.94
N PHE A 88 -13.22 -4.53 -9.18
CA PHE A 88 -11.77 -4.39 -9.15
C PHE A 88 -11.10 -5.62 -8.51
N GLU A 89 -11.67 -6.17 -7.43
CA GLU A 89 -11.19 -7.44 -6.84
C GLU A 89 -11.22 -8.56 -7.89
N LYS A 90 -12.35 -8.71 -8.60
CA LYS A 90 -12.49 -9.69 -9.67
C LYS A 90 -11.45 -9.49 -10.77
N TYR A 91 -11.28 -8.25 -11.24
CA TYR A 91 -10.26 -7.91 -12.24
C TYR A 91 -8.86 -8.36 -11.82
N LEU A 92 -8.50 -8.20 -10.55
CA LEU A 92 -7.20 -8.66 -10.04
C LEU A 92 -7.07 -10.19 -10.06
N TYR A 93 -8.14 -10.92 -9.71
CA TYR A 93 -8.15 -12.39 -9.82
C TYR A 93 -8.08 -12.86 -11.27
N ASP A 94 -8.82 -12.23 -12.17
CA ASP A 94 -8.82 -12.54 -13.61
C ASP A 94 -7.44 -12.27 -14.25
N ALA A 95 -6.69 -11.29 -13.70
CA ALA A 95 -5.29 -11.03 -14.06
C ALA A 95 -4.28 -12.01 -13.42
N GLY A 96 -4.73 -13.04 -12.70
CA GLY A 96 -3.89 -14.11 -12.14
C GLY A 96 -3.26 -13.80 -10.78
N TYR A 97 -3.62 -12.68 -10.12
CA TYR A 97 -3.06 -12.35 -8.81
C TYR A 97 -3.54 -13.31 -7.71
N GLN A 98 -2.61 -13.73 -6.86
CA GLN A 98 -2.91 -14.56 -5.69
C GLN A 98 -3.66 -13.78 -4.60
N MET A 99 -4.46 -14.48 -3.78
CA MET A 99 -5.34 -13.90 -2.75
C MET A 99 -4.64 -12.85 -1.88
N ASN A 100 -3.44 -13.12 -1.38
CA ASN A 100 -2.74 -12.16 -0.49
C ASN A 100 -2.23 -10.93 -1.26
N THR A 101 -1.92 -11.06 -2.56
CA THR A 101 -1.58 -9.94 -3.42
C THR A 101 -2.82 -9.09 -3.71
N VAL A 102 -3.95 -9.72 -4.02
CA VAL A 102 -5.24 -9.03 -4.14
C VAL A 102 -5.57 -8.28 -2.85
N ALA A 103 -5.46 -8.96 -1.70
CA ALA A 103 -5.68 -8.33 -0.39
C ALA A 103 -4.79 -7.10 -0.16
N LYS A 104 -3.52 -7.15 -0.58
CA LYS A 104 -2.60 -5.99 -0.52
C LYS A 104 -3.15 -4.81 -1.31
N HIS A 105 -3.53 -5.01 -2.57
CA HIS A 105 -4.07 -3.95 -3.40
C HIS A 105 -5.41 -3.40 -2.89
N MET A 106 -6.27 -4.29 -2.36
CA MET A 106 -7.53 -3.87 -1.73
C MET A 106 -7.31 -3.06 -0.45
N LYS A 107 -6.28 -3.36 0.36
CA LYS A 107 -5.87 -2.55 1.52
C LYS A 107 -5.39 -1.16 1.09
N HIS A 108 -4.61 -1.06 0.01
CA HIS A 108 -4.17 0.23 -0.53
C HIS A 108 -5.38 1.05 -1.02
N LEU A 109 -6.29 0.45 -1.80
CA LEU A 109 -7.52 1.13 -2.23
C LEU A 109 -8.34 1.62 -1.03
N LYS A 110 -8.52 0.78 0.00
CA LYS A 110 -9.21 1.16 1.23
C LYS A 110 -8.55 2.36 1.91
N SER A 111 -7.22 2.42 1.96
CA SER A 111 -6.48 3.55 2.52
C SER A 111 -6.77 4.84 1.76
N PHE A 112 -6.78 4.81 0.42
CA PHE A 112 -7.10 5.98 -0.40
C PHE A 112 -8.56 6.42 -0.25
N VAL A 113 -9.51 5.47 -0.16
CA VAL A 113 -10.92 5.80 0.08
C VAL A 113 -11.10 6.43 1.47
N ASN A 114 -10.41 5.92 2.49
CA ASN A 114 -10.43 6.52 3.83
C ASN A 114 -9.86 7.95 3.82
N ALA A 115 -8.76 8.17 3.10
CA ALA A 115 -8.19 9.52 2.94
C ALA A 115 -9.18 10.47 2.23
N ALA A 116 -9.90 9.98 1.22
CA ALA A 116 -10.91 10.74 0.51
C ALA A 116 -12.11 11.12 1.42
N ILE A 117 -12.54 10.20 2.30
CA ILE A 117 -13.57 10.47 3.30
C ILE A 117 -13.10 11.54 4.29
N ASN A 118 -11.90 11.38 4.84
CA ASN A 118 -11.32 12.31 5.82
C ASN A 118 -11.16 13.73 5.25
N LYS A 119 -10.98 13.84 3.93
CA LYS A 119 -10.87 15.13 3.22
C LYS A 119 -12.20 15.64 2.65
N GLY A 120 -13.32 14.92 2.88
CA GLY A 120 -14.65 15.32 2.47
C GLY A 120 -14.98 15.10 0.98
N TYR A 121 -14.17 14.35 0.24
CA TYR A 121 -14.47 13.99 -1.16
C TYR A 121 -15.55 12.90 -1.28
N ILE A 122 -15.72 12.08 -0.25
CA ILE A 122 -16.71 11.00 -0.16
C ILE A 122 -17.43 11.12 1.18
N ASP A 123 -18.76 11.02 1.17
CA ASP A 123 -19.53 10.97 2.42
C ASP A 123 -19.32 9.62 3.14
N LEU A 124 -19.28 9.65 4.47
CA LEU A 124 -19.13 8.44 5.28
C LEU A 124 -20.28 7.45 5.07
N ASN A 125 -21.47 7.94 4.69
CA ASN A 125 -22.62 7.09 4.37
C ASN A 125 -22.38 6.27 3.09
N ASP A 126 -21.57 6.78 2.16
CA ASP A 126 -21.23 6.16 0.89
C ASP A 126 -19.98 5.26 1.00
N TYR A 127 -19.50 5.01 2.22
CA TYR A 127 -18.29 4.20 2.45
C TYR A 127 -18.45 2.76 1.97
N ALA A 128 -17.88 2.47 0.81
CA ALA A 128 -18.02 1.21 0.11
C ALA A 128 -17.43 0.01 0.88
N PHE A 129 -16.38 0.22 1.69
CA PHE A 129 -15.75 -0.84 2.49
C PHE A 129 -16.50 -1.19 3.77
N ARG A 130 -17.64 -0.55 4.09
CA ARG A 130 -18.47 -0.87 5.27
C ARG A 130 -18.91 -2.34 5.27
N ARG A 131 -19.30 -2.87 4.11
CA ARG A 131 -19.79 -4.25 3.92
C ARG A 131 -18.76 -5.17 3.27
N TYR A 132 -17.64 -4.64 2.78
CA TYR A 132 -16.61 -5.40 2.10
C TYR A 132 -15.53 -5.87 3.07
N LYS A 133 -15.29 -7.19 3.13
CA LYS A 133 -14.23 -7.78 3.95
C LYS A 133 -13.08 -8.26 3.06
N ILE A 134 -11.90 -7.73 3.29
CA ILE A 134 -10.68 -8.17 2.60
C ILE A 134 -10.33 -9.59 3.07
N LYS A 135 -10.31 -10.54 2.15
CA LYS A 135 -9.95 -11.95 2.43
C LYS A 135 -8.44 -12.12 2.35
N MET A 136 -7.88 -12.84 3.29
CA MET A 136 -6.46 -13.22 3.29
C MET A 136 -6.34 -14.71 3.60
N LYS A 137 -5.29 -15.32 3.06
CA LYS A 137 -4.91 -16.70 3.37
C LYS A 137 -3.65 -16.65 4.24
N GLU A 138 -3.63 -17.46 5.27
CA GLU A 138 -2.45 -17.67 6.07
C GLU A 138 -1.32 -18.25 5.21
N GLY A 139 -0.12 -17.69 5.32
CA GLY A 139 1.05 -18.16 4.60
C GLY A 139 1.52 -19.48 5.17
N LYS A 140 1.92 -20.41 4.30
CA LYS A 140 2.69 -21.57 4.75
C LYS A 140 4.11 -21.11 5.06
N HIS A 141 4.53 -21.30 6.30
CA HIS A 141 5.92 -21.06 6.69
C HIS A 141 6.76 -22.27 6.30
N VAL A 142 7.77 -22.04 5.48
CA VAL A 142 8.80 -23.04 5.15
C VAL A 142 10.05 -22.63 5.93
N PHE A 143 10.65 -23.57 6.62
CA PHE A 143 11.88 -23.38 7.39
C PHE A 143 12.85 -24.50 7.06
N LEU A 144 14.15 -24.24 7.24
CA LEU A 144 15.19 -25.23 7.06
C LEU A 144 15.33 -26.08 8.33
N LEU A 145 15.45 -27.38 8.12
CA LEU A 145 15.76 -28.31 9.20
C LEU A 145 17.27 -28.27 9.51
N PRO A 146 17.72 -28.67 10.72
CA PRO A 146 19.13 -28.68 11.08
C PRO A 146 20.02 -29.43 10.08
N ASP A 147 19.58 -30.57 9.55
CA ASP A 147 20.31 -31.35 8.56
C ASP A 147 20.41 -30.63 7.19
N GLU A 148 19.42 -29.80 6.86
CA GLU A 148 19.44 -28.99 5.65
C GLU A 148 20.41 -27.81 5.81
N MET A 149 20.46 -27.20 6.99
CA MET A 149 21.44 -26.18 7.33
C MET A 149 22.86 -26.73 7.23
N LYS A 150 23.12 -27.90 7.83
CA LYS A 150 24.45 -28.58 7.76
C LYS A 150 24.85 -28.86 6.32
N ARG A 151 23.92 -29.32 5.47
CA ARG A 151 24.22 -29.52 4.03
C ARG A 151 24.59 -28.23 3.31
N LEU A 152 24.00 -27.08 3.70
CA LEU A 152 24.36 -25.78 3.14
C LEU A 152 25.74 -25.32 3.60
N GLU A 153 26.12 -25.58 4.86
CA GLU A 153 27.46 -25.28 5.39
C GLU A 153 28.54 -26.10 4.70
N GLU A 154 28.27 -27.38 4.45
CA GLU A 154 29.20 -28.31 3.79
C GLU A 154 29.18 -28.13 2.26
N LEU A 155 28.35 -27.25 1.71
CA LEU A 155 28.22 -27.05 0.27
C LEU A 155 29.50 -26.43 -0.31
N SER A 156 30.23 -27.21 -1.12
CA SER A 156 31.39 -26.73 -1.84
C SER A 156 30.98 -26.12 -3.18
N LEU A 157 31.12 -24.81 -3.29
CA LEU A 157 30.83 -24.05 -4.53
C LEU A 157 32.11 -24.00 -5.37
N ILE A 158 32.21 -24.88 -6.40
CA ILE A 158 33.40 -25.02 -7.26
C ILE A 158 33.09 -24.45 -8.66
N ASN A 159 34.11 -23.90 -9.32
CA ASN A 159 34.06 -23.43 -10.70
C ASN A 159 33.00 -22.36 -10.99
N ARG A 160 32.03 -22.68 -11.86
CA ARG A 160 30.97 -21.73 -12.30
C ARG A 160 30.09 -21.18 -11.16
N ASN A 161 30.01 -21.86 -10.02
CA ASN A 161 29.15 -21.50 -8.90
C ASN A 161 29.89 -20.70 -7.82
N MET A 162 31.19 -20.43 -7.99
CA MET A 162 31.99 -19.72 -6.99
C MET A 162 31.50 -18.30 -6.69
N HIS A 163 30.84 -17.66 -7.66
CA HIS A 163 30.21 -16.33 -7.47
C HIS A 163 29.01 -16.33 -6.49
N PHE A 164 28.44 -17.51 -6.18
CA PHE A 164 27.40 -17.63 -5.16
C PHE A 164 27.95 -17.77 -3.73
N GLN A 165 29.29 -17.88 -3.54
CA GLN A 165 29.86 -18.06 -2.20
C GLN A 165 29.42 -16.93 -1.24
N HIS A 166 29.54 -15.67 -1.65
CA HIS A 166 29.11 -14.54 -0.83
C HIS A 166 27.61 -14.57 -0.52
N THR A 167 26.80 -15.09 -1.45
CA THR A 167 25.36 -15.23 -1.21
C THR A 167 25.07 -16.30 -0.17
N LEU A 168 25.79 -17.43 -0.24
CA LEU A 168 25.70 -18.51 0.73
C LEU A 168 26.12 -18.04 2.12
N ASP A 169 27.27 -17.37 2.22
CA ASP A 169 27.81 -16.84 3.48
C ASP A 169 26.84 -15.85 4.13
N ALA A 170 26.28 -14.90 3.33
CA ALA A 170 25.29 -13.94 3.79
C ALA A 170 24.01 -14.64 4.26
N PHE A 171 23.55 -15.66 3.54
CA PHE A 171 22.38 -16.44 3.90
C PHE A 171 22.57 -17.18 5.23
N LEU A 172 23.66 -17.91 5.36
CA LEU A 172 24.01 -18.64 6.59
C LEU A 172 24.15 -17.69 7.78
N PHE A 173 24.83 -16.55 7.58
CA PHE A 173 24.95 -15.52 8.60
C PHE A 173 23.57 -15.03 9.07
N CYS A 174 22.66 -14.73 8.13
CA CYS A 174 21.30 -14.34 8.48
C CYS A 174 20.53 -15.45 9.20
N CYS A 175 20.72 -16.71 8.83
CA CYS A 175 20.10 -17.85 9.51
C CYS A 175 20.55 -17.97 10.96
N TYR A 176 21.85 -17.81 11.25
CA TYR A 176 22.41 -17.91 12.60
C TYR A 176 22.12 -16.70 13.48
N THR A 177 22.10 -15.51 12.90
CA THR A 177 21.87 -14.27 13.66
C THR A 177 20.40 -13.89 13.79
N GLY A 178 19.51 -14.47 12.96
CA GLY A 178 18.10 -14.06 12.84
C GLY A 178 17.91 -12.71 12.18
N LEU A 179 18.95 -12.10 11.60
CA LEU A 179 18.86 -10.82 10.92
C LEU A 179 18.10 -10.94 9.61
N ARG A 180 17.31 -9.91 9.30
CA ARG A 180 16.77 -9.75 7.96
C ARG A 180 17.89 -9.32 7.01
N TYR A 181 17.77 -9.67 5.74
CA TYR A 181 18.76 -9.27 4.73
C TYR A 181 18.99 -7.75 4.69
N SER A 182 17.95 -6.94 4.86
CA SER A 182 18.07 -5.47 4.95
C SER A 182 18.91 -5.01 6.14
N ASP A 183 18.84 -5.71 7.26
CA ASP A 183 19.59 -5.36 8.46
C ASP A 183 21.05 -5.82 8.31
N PHE A 184 21.24 -7.03 7.73
CA PHE A 184 22.56 -7.55 7.36
C PHE A 184 23.32 -6.60 6.42
N THR A 185 22.69 -6.10 5.36
CA THR A 185 23.35 -5.20 4.39
C THR A 185 23.73 -3.83 4.97
N ASN A 186 23.14 -3.44 6.09
CA ASN A 186 23.44 -2.20 6.80
C ASN A 186 24.46 -2.38 7.93
N LEU A 187 24.95 -3.61 8.18
CA LEU A 187 25.99 -3.85 9.19
C LEU A 187 27.29 -3.18 8.78
N THR A 188 27.95 -2.62 9.78
CA THR A 188 29.28 -2.02 9.69
C THR A 188 30.16 -2.58 10.79
N GLU A 189 31.45 -2.35 10.72
CA GLU A 189 32.39 -2.74 11.78
C GLU A 189 32.02 -2.21 13.17
N LYS A 190 31.30 -1.06 13.23
CA LYS A 190 30.80 -0.47 14.47
C LYS A 190 29.75 -1.32 15.19
N ASN A 191 29.11 -2.22 14.46
CA ASN A 191 28.12 -3.15 15.02
C ASN A 191 28.78 -4.38 15.71
N ILE A 192 30.09 -4.57 15.54
CA ILE A 192 30.85 -5.67 16.13
C ILE A 192 31.58 -5.10 17.36
N VAL A 193 31.18 -5.53 18.55
CA VAL A 193 31.78 -5.09 19.81
C VAL A 193 32.39 -6.28 20.53
N LYS A 194 33.60 -6.11 21.06
CA LYS A 194 34.27 -7.13 21.86
C LYS A 194 33.96 -6.90 23.33
N ILE A 195 33.27 -7.85 23.96
CA ILE A 195 32.96 -7.86 25.39
C ILE A 195 33.52 -9.17 25.97
N ASP A 196 34.34 -9.08 27.01
CA ASP A 196 34.92 -10.25 27.74
C ASP A 196 35.57 -11.33 26.83
N ARG A 197 36.31 -10.89 25.81
CA ARG A 197 36.97 -11.71 24.79
C ARG A 197 36.03 -12.34 23.74
N GLU A 198 34.72 -12.10 23.81
CA GLU A 198 33.74 -12.56 22.83
C GLU A 198 33.33 -11.42 21.89
N LEU A 199 32.99 -11.77 20.66
CA LEU A 199 32.46 -10.82 19.68
C LEU A 199 30.93 -10.79 19.76
N TRP A 200 30.39 -9.60 20.00
CA TRP A 200 28.97 -9.35 20.05
C TRP A 200 28.53 -8.52 18.87
N LEU A 201 27.40 -8.87 18.30
CA LEU A 201 26.74 -8.09 17.27
C LEU A 201 25.66 -7.23 17.90
N ILE A 202 25.80 -5.89 17.77
CA ILE A 202 24.85 -4.90 18.32
C ILE A 202 24.22 -4.11 17.17
N PHE A 203 22.91 -4.09 17.07
CA PHE A 203 22.16 -3.41 16.00
C PHE A 203 20.85 -2.81 16.50
#